data_019f8456d5c7d49bb779614b46bebdec
#
_entry.id   019f8456d5c7d49bb779614b46bebdec
#
_cell.length_a   1.000
_cell.length_b   1.000
_cell.length_c   1.000
_cell.angle_alpha   90.00
_cell.angle_beta   90.00
_cell.angle_gamma   90.00
#
_symmetry.space_group_name_H-M   'P 1'
#
loop_
_entity.id
_entity.type
_entity.pdbx_description
1 polymer ?
#
loop_
_entity_poly.entity_id
_entity_poly.type
_entity_poly.pdbx_seq_one_letter_code
_entity_poly.pdbx_strand_id
1 'polypeptide(L)'
;MTRLAAARIGDTYNQYASWPARRKRLSDYLSGRSRAELLLVGEAAGYRGARVSGVPFTSERQLTGAGPAEATATIVHRVLRELGVEEDVLLWNVVPTHPHRPGEPASNRRPSAKEIAASLPFLDELARGRTVVPVGRVAEAALGTEGIRHPSHGGAAAFRDGLARLV
;
A
#
# COMPACT_ATOMS: atom_id res chain seq x y z
N MET A 1 -3.24 11.52 9.93
CA MET A 1 -2.94 10.29 10.72
C MET A 1 -3.98 10.00 11.80
N THR A 2 -4.42 10.95 12.62
CA THR A 2 -5.41 10.74 13.68
C THR A 2 -6.72 10.12 13.17
N ARG A 3 -7.26 10.62 12.04
CA ARG A 3 -8.47 10.07 11.41
C ARG A 3 -8.32 8.59 11.03
N LEU A 4 -7.20 8.19 10.40
CA LEU A 4 -6.96 6.80 10.02
C LEU A 4 -6.81 5.89 11.25
N ALA A 5 -6.12 6.34 12.29
CA ALA A 5 -5.96 5.58 13.54
C ALA A 5 -7.29 5.33 14.26
N ALA A 6 -8.23 6.29 14.17
CA ALA A 6 -9.58 6.18 14.75
C ALA A 6 -10.59 5.50 13.81
N ALA A 7 -10.24 5.25 12.54
CA ALA A 7 -11.16 4.72 11.54
C ALA A 7 -11.50 3.25 11.83
N ARG A 8 -12.80 2.92 11.69
CA ARG A 8 -13.29 1.55 11.63
C ARG A 8 -13.64 1.21 10.18
N ILE A 9 -12.81 0.41 9.54
CA ILE A 9 -12.94 0.01 8.13
C ILE A 9 -13.41 -1.45 8.11
N GLY A 10 -14.73 -1.65 8.20
CA GLY A 10 -15.33 -2.98 8.25
C GLY A 10 -14.70 -3.89 9.31
N ASP A 11 -14.41 -5.12 8.92
CA ASP A 11 -13.79 -6.15 9.76
C ASP A 11 -12.27 -6.26 9.55
N THR A 12 -11.63 -5.18 9.14
CA THR A 12 -10.18 -5.14 8.98
C THR A 12 -9.46 -4.86 10.32
N TYR A 13 -8.27 -5.40 10.46
CA TYR A 13 -7.39 -5.02 11.58
C TYR A 13 -6.74 -3.66 11.27
N ASN A 14 -7.00 -2.67 12.14
CA ASN A 14 -6.36 -1.36 12.01
C ASN A 14 -5.04 -1.31 12.80
N GLN A 15 -3.93 -1.53 12.09
CA GLN A 15 -2.58 -1.53 12.65
C GLN A 15 -2.14 -0.16 13.20
N TYR A 16 -2.88 0.90 12.90
CA TYR A 16 -2.59 2.26 13.37
C TYR A 16 -3.31 2.61 14.66
N ALA A 17 -4.36 1.86 15.04
CA ALA A 17 -5.15 2.13 16.23
C ALA A 17 -4.32 1.97 17.52
N SER A 18 -3.63 0.85 17.67
CA SER A 18 -2.96 0.47 18.92
C SER A 18 -1.43 0.63 18.91
N TRP A 19 -0.83 1.02 17.77
CA TRP A 19 0.62 1.04 17.62
C TRP A 19 1.17 2.42 17.23
N PRO A 20 1.58 3.25 18.21
CA PRO A 20 2.14 4.58 17.95
C PRO A 20 3.32 4.58 16.97
N ALA A 21 4.21 3.59 17.06
CA ALA A 21 5.36 3.48 16.16
C ALA A 21 4.94 3.34 14.68
N ARG A 22 3.87 2.57 14.38
CA ARG A 22 3.35 2.43 13.01
C ARG A 22 2.73 3.74 12.50
N ARG A 23 2.03 4.48 13.38
CA ARG A 23 1.54 5.82 13.04
C ARG A 23 2.67 6.78 12.71
N LYS A 24 3.71 6.78 13.52
CA LYS A 24 4.89 7.62 13.29
C LYS A 24 5.56 7.26 11.97
N ARG A 25 5.83 5.98 11.71
CA ARG A 25 6.43 5.51 10.44
C ARG A 25 5.63 5.95 9.22
N LEU A 26 4.30 5.78 9.25
CA LEU A 26 3.45 6.24 8.16
C LEU A 26 3.47 7.75 8.02
N SER A 27 3.44 8.50 9.12
CA SER A 27 3.51 9.97 9.09
C SER A 27 4.82 10.46 8.48
N ASP A 28 5.94 9.88 8.91
CA ASP A 28 7.27 10.22 8.39
C ASP A 28 7.39 9.88 6.90
N TYR A 29 6.88 8.71 6.51
CA TYR A 29 6.83 8.27 5.11
C TYR A 29 6.03 9.22 4.22
N LEU A 30 4.81 9.59 4.63
CA LEU A 30 3.96 10.52 3.88
C LEU A 30 4.57 11.92 3.80
N SER A 31 5.22 12.38 4.87
CA SER A 31 5.91 13.67 4.87
C SER A 31 7.10 13.66 3.92
N GLY A 32 7.90 12.60 3.92
CA GLY A 32 9.04 12.43 3.01
C GLY A 32 8.63 12.35 1.53
N ARG A 33 7.40 11.91 1.24
CA ARG A 33 6.83 11.78 -0.11
C ARG A 33 5.80 12.88 -0.46
N SER A 34 5.80 13.98 0.27
CA SER A 34 4.81 15.06 0.08
C SER A 34 4.85 15.68 -1.32
N ARG A 35 6.01 15.66 -1.98
CA ARG A 35 6.22 16.19 -3.33
C ARG A 35 6.09 15.13 -4.45
N ALA A 36 5.87 13.86 -4.10
CA ALA A 36 5.72 12.80 -5.10
C ALA A 36 4.53 13.10 -6.01
N GLU A 37 4.74 13.10 -7.30
CA GLU A 37 3.71 13.34 -8.32
C GLU A 37 3.00 12.06 -8.74
N LEU A 38 3.64 10.89 -8.53
CA LEU A 38 3.08 9.58 -8.84
C LEU A 38 2.62 8.86 -7.56
N LEU A 39 1.37 8.39 -7.56
CA LEU A 39 0.78 7.60 -6.48
C LEU A 39 0.44 6.19 -6.99
N LEU A 40 1.21 5.19 -6.58
CA LEU A 40 0.90 3.78 -6.85
C LEU A 40 -0.02 3.23 -5.76
N VAL A 41 -1.16 2.69 -6.18
CA VAL A 41 -2.21 2.21 -5.27
C VAL A 41 -2.40 0.71 -5.41
N GLY A 42 -2.04 -0.06 -4.39
CA GLY A 42 -2.30 -1.50 -4.30
C GLY A 42 -3.65 -1.83 -3.66
N GLU A 43 -3.88 -3.13 -3.42
CA GLU A 43 -5.14 -3.64 -2.89
C GLU A 43 -5.36 -3.27 -1.41
N ALA A 44 -4.53 -3.82 -0.53
CA ALA A 44 -4.69 -3.69 0.93
C ALA A 44 -3.39 -3.97 1.68
N ALA A 45 -3.38 -3.63 2.98
CA ALA A 45 -2.25 -3.94 3.85
C ALA A 45 -2.09 -5.45 4.05
N GLY A 46 -0.98 -6.02 3.54
CA GLY A 46 -0.63 -7.42 3.70
C GLY A 46 -0.21 -7.79 5.12
N TYR A 47 -0.46 -9.05 5.55
CA TYR A 47 -0.21 -9.47 6.93
C TYR A 47 1.28 -9.52 7.30
N ARG A 48 2.19 -9.70 6.34
CA ARG A 48 3.66 -9.62 6.51
C ARG A 48 4.25 -8.29 6.09
N GLY A 49 3.46 -7.43 5.44
CA GLY A 49 3.84 -6.11 4.96
C GLY A 49 3.35 -4.99 5.86
N ALA A 50 2.52 -4.10 5.30
CA ALA A 50 2.04 -2.90 5.95
C ALA A 50 1.30 -3.12 7.28
N ARG A 51 0.69 -4.29 7.50
CA ARG A 51 0.11 -4.65 8.81
C ARG A 51 1.16 -4.62 9.92
N VAL A 52 2.40 -5.01 9.64
CA VAL A 52 3.50 -5.05 10.62
C VAL A 52 4.29 -3.76 10.58
N SER A 53 4.74 -3.34 9.42
CA SER A 53 5.59 -2.16 9.24
C SER A 53 4.87 -0.84 9.49
N GLY A 54 3.58 -0.77 9.14
CA GLY A 54 2.78 0.45 9.08
C GLY A 54 2.97 1.27 7.81
N VAL A 55 3.83 0.84 6.87
CA VAL A 55 4.12 1.55 5.62
C VAL A 55 3.64 0.73 4.43
N PRO A 56 2.84 1.29 3.49
CA PRO A 56 2.36 0.58 2.31
C PRO A 56 3.48 -0.03 1.47
N PHE A 57 3.26 -1.23 0.92
CA PHE A 57 4.24 -1.98 0.13
C PHE A 57 5.60 -2.17 0.79
N THR A 58 5.69 -2.07 2.12
CA THR A 58 6.96 -2.15 2.84
C THR A 58 6.85 -3.18 3.96
N SER A 59 7.79 -4.10 4.05
CA SER A 59 7.88 -5.09 5.11
C SER A 59 8.75 -4.58 6.27
N GLU A 60 8.58 -5.18 7.46
CA GLU A 60 9.38 -4.83 8.64
C GLU A 60 10.89 -4.99 8.37
N ARG A 61 11.26 -6.06 7.64
CA ARG A 61 12.67 -6.32 7.28
C ARG A 61 13.30 -5.21 6.44
N GLN A 62 12.52 -4.55 5.58
CA GLN A 62 13.01 -3.43 4.77
C GLN A 62 13.28 -2.18 5.61
N LEU A 63 12.53 -1.98 6.70
CA LEU A 63 12.70 -0.83 7.59
C LEU A 63 13.78 -1.04 8.65
N THR A 64 13.94 -2.27 9.14
CA THR A 64 14.75 -2.54 10.35
C THR A 64 15.88 -3.53 10.11
N GLY A 65 15.96 -4.15 8.94
CA GLY A 65 16.88 -5.25 8.63
C GLY A 65 16.46 -6.60 9.23
N ALA A 66 15.40 -6.65 10.06
CA ALA A 66 14.92 -7.84 10.75
C ALA A 66 13.40 -8.01 10.61
N GLY A 67 12.87 -9.13 11.13
CA GLY A 67 11.44 -9.41 11.12
C GLY A 67 10.89 -9.95 9.80
N PRO A 68 9.56 -9.98 9.63
CA PRO A 68 8.91 -10.52 8.44
C PRO A 68 9.30 -9.79 7.16
N ALA A 69 9.47 -10.57 6.08
CA ALA A 69 9.61 -10.06 4.72
C ALA A 69 8.35 -10.38 3.91
N GLU A 70 8.02 -9.52 2.97
CA GLU A 70 6.94 -9.70 2.01
C GLU A 70 7.52 -9.63 0.59
N ALA A 71 7.24 -10.66 -0.23
CA ALA A 71 7.82 -10.76 -1.57
C ALA A 71 7.41 -9.59 -2.48
N THR A 72 6.15 -9.18 -2.43
CA THR A 72 5.64 -8.02 -3.19
C THR A 72 6.39 -6.75 -2.82
N ALA A 73 6.55 -6.47 -1.53
CA ALA A 73 7.30 -5.30 -1.06
C ALA A 73 8.75 -5.32 -1.56
N THR A 74 9.41 -6.47 -1.48
CA THR A 74 10.78 -6.64 -1.98
C THR A 74 10.90 -6.32 -3.46
N ILE A 75 9.96 -6.81 -4.29
CA ILE A 75 9.95 -6.54 -5.74
C ILE A 75 9.69 -5.06 -6.03
N VAL A 76 8.68 -4.48 -5.39
CA VAL A 76 8.33 -3.06 -5.60
C VAL A 76 9.53 -2.15 -5.32
N HIS A 77 10.12 -2.25 -4.12
CA HIS A 77 11.26 -1.41 -3.78
C HIS A 77 12.51 -1.66 -4.63
N ARG A 78 12.73 -2.92 -5.05
CA ARG A 78 13.81 -3.22 -6.00
C ARG A 78 13.59 -2.49 -7.32
N VAL A 79 12.38 -2.56 -7.90
CA VAL A 79 12.05 -1.92 -9.18
C VAL A 79 12.13 -0.40 -9.07
N LEU A 80 11.61 0.20 -7.98
CA LEU A 80 11.70 1.65 -7.76
C LEU A 80 13.16 2.12 -7.72
N ARG A 81 14.05 1.36 -7.06
CA ARG A 81 15.49 1.68 -7.01
C ARG A 81 16.18 1.48 -8.35
N GLU A 82 15.87 0.39 -9.08
CA GLU A 82 16.40 0.12 -10.43
C GLU A 82 16.05 1.25 -11.41
N LEU A 83 14.87 1.85 -11.25
CA LEU A 83 14.42 2.99 -12.07
C LEU A 83 14.85 4.36 -11.51
N GLY A 84 15.45 4.41 -10.33
CA GLY A 84 15.91 5.65 -9.69
C GLY A 84 14.78 6.56 -9.16
N VAL A 85 13.57 6.03 -8.95
CA VAL A 85 12.36 6.82 -8.62
C VAL A 85 11.80 6.53 -7.22
N GLU A 86 12.56 5.88 -6.36
CA GLU A 86 12.06 5.46 -5.03
C GLU A 86 11.56 6.63 -4.17
N GLU A 87 12.17 7.80 -4.31
CA GLU A 87 11.80 9.00 -3.56
C GLU A 87 10.67 9.81 -4.23
N ASP A 88 10.43 9.60 -5.53
CA ASP A 88 9.48 10.36 -6.33
C ASP A 88 8.09 9.69 -6.41
N VAL A 89 7.97 8.49 -5.85
CA VAL A 89 6.73 7.70 -5.86
C VAL A 89 6.16 7.55 -4.46
N LEU A 90 4.89 7.92 -4.31
CA LEU A 90 4.11 7.61 -3.12
C LEU A 90 3.40 6.26 -3.30
N LEU A 91 3.57 5.37 -2.35
CA LEU A 91 2.89 4.07 -2.31
C LEU A 91 1.70 4.14 -1.35
N TRP A 92 0.57 3.59 -1.76
CA TRP A 92 -0.64 3.49 -0.94
C TRP A 92 -1.42 2.21 -1.22
N ASN A 93 -2.46 1.93 -0.44
CA ASN A 93 -3.41 0.84 -0.69
C ASN A 93 -4.84 1.39 -0.72
N VAL A 94 -5.70 0.82 -1.57
CA VAL A 94 -7.13 1.11 -1.56
C VAL A 94 -7.69 0.97 -0.15
N VAL A 95 -7.37 -0.16 0.53
CA VAL A 95 -7.70 -0.37 1.94
C VAL A 95 -6.42 -0.29 2.78
N PRO A 96 -6.20 0.80 3.53
CA PRO A 96 -4.95 1.01 4.27
C PRO A 96 -4.81 0.11 5.51
N THR A 97 -5.89 -0.50 5.97
CA THR A 97 -5.94 -1.46 7.07
C THR A 97 -5.89 -2.90 6.56
N HIS A 98 -5.67 -3.88 7.44
CA HIS A 98 -5.41 -5.27 7.04
C HIS A 98 -6.68 -6.14 7.03
N PRO A 99 -7.20 -6.54 5.85
CA PRO A 99 -8.29 -7.50 5.76
C PRO A 99 -7.76 -8.92 5.96
N HIS A 100 -8.37 -9.66 6.89
CA HIS A 100 -8.02 -11.05 7.21
C HIS A 100 -9.27 -11.92 7.29
N ARG A 101 -9.12 -13.25 7.21
CA ARG A 101 -10.23 -14.17 7.43
C ARG A 101 -10.64 -14.15 8.89
N PRO A 102 -11.93 -14.36 9.18
CA PRO A 102 -12.40 -14.48 10.56
C PRO A 102 -11.60 -15.53 11.34
N GLY A 103 -11.11 -15.17 12.52
CA GLY A 103 -10.28 -16.07 13.35
C GLY A 103 -8.84 -16.30 12.88
N GLU A 104 -8.45 -15.80 11.70
CA GLU A 104 -7.11 -16.01 11.12
C GLU A 104 -6.36 -14.68 10.87
N PRO A 105 -5.86 -14.00 11.91
CA PRO A 105 -5.22 -12.69 11.76
C PRO A 105 -3.92 -12.71 10.95
N ALA A 106 -3.35 -13.89 10.73
CA ALA A 106 -2.16 -14.10 9.90
C ALA A 106 -2.49 -14.52 8.46
N SER A 107 -3.68 -14.22 7.98
CA SER A 107 -4.13 -14.49 6.61
C SER A 107 -4.36 -13.18 5.83
N ASN A 108 -4.41 -13.28 4.52
CA ASN A 108 -4.93 -12.21 3.66
C ASN A 108 -6.30 -12.64 3.10
N ARG A 109 -7.19 -11.69 2.92
CA ARG A 109 -8.39 -11.83 2.07
C ARG A 109 -8.57 -10.58 1.22
N ARG A 110 -9.32 -10.72 0.16
CA ARG A 110 -9.76 -9.56 -0.64
C ARG A 110 -10.65 -8.65 0.23
N PRO A 111 -10.48 -7.32 0.16
CA PRO A 111 -11.38 -6.39 0.84
C PRO A 111 -12.79 -6.44 0.25
N SER A 112 -13.79 -6.24 1.08
CA SER A 112 -15.18 -6.10 0.67
C SER A 112 -15.44 -4.72 0.04
N ALA A 113 -16.53 -4.60 -0.72
CA ALA A 113 -16.96 -3.31 -1.29
C ALA A 113 -17.20 -2.24 -0.21
N LYS A 114 -17.72 -2.65 0.98
CA LYS A 114 -17.92 -1.74 2.11
C LYS A 114 -16.60 -1.22 2.69
N GLU A 115 -15.59 -2.07 2.77
CA GLU A 115 -14.25 -1.70 3.25
C GLU A 115 -13.54 -0.77 2.25
N ILE A 116 -13.69 -1.05 0.94
CA ILE A 116 -13.21 -0.16 -0.11
C ILE A 116 -13.88 1.22 0.01
N ALA A 117 -15.20 1.28 0.03
CA ALA A 117 -15.94 2.55 0.13
C ALA A 117 -15.57 3.36 1.39
N ALA A 118 -15.42 2.70 2.54
CA ALA A 118 -14.99 3.35 3.79
C ALA A 118 -13.54 3.88 3.74
N SER A 119 -12.72 3.36 2.82
CA SER A 119 -11.31 3.73 2.68
C SER A 119 -11.06 4.84 1.67
N LEU A 120 -11.95 5.03 0.67
CA LEU A 120 -11.78 6.02 -0.40
C LEU A 120 -11.45 7.44 0.10
N PRO A 121 -12.06 7.98 1.17
CA PRO A 121 -11.73 9.32 1.64
C PRO A 121 -10.26 9.53 2.04
N PHE A 122 -9.55 8.47 2.45
CA PHE A 122 -8.12 8.53 2.75
C PHE A 122 -7.28 8.53 1.47
N LEU A 123 -7.70 7.77 0.46
CA LEU A 123 -7.06 7.73 -0.85
C LEU A 123 -7.28 9.05 -1.59
N ASP A 124 -8.49 9.59 -1.59
CA ASP A 124 -8.84 10.85 -2.25
C ASP A 124 -8.00 12.03 -1.72
N GLU A 125 -7.70 12.02 -0.42
CA GLU A 125 -6.84 13.05 0.19
C GLU A 125 -5.40 12.97 -0.38
N LEU A 126 -4.87 11.77 -0.57
CA LEU A 126 -3.53 11.54 -1.13
C LEU A 126 -3.48 11.69 -2.66
N ALA A 127 -4.59 11.48 -3.35
CA ALA A 127 -4.69 11.56 -4.81
C ALA A 127 -4.64 13.00 -5.34
N ARG A 128 -4.93 13.99 -4.49
CA ARG A 128 -4.98 15.40 -4.93
C ARG A 128 -3.65 15.85 -5.49
N GLY A 129 -3.69 16.30 -6.76
CA GLY A 129 -2.50 16.81 -7.46
C GLY A 129 -1.51 15.72 -7.87
N ARG A 130 -1.89 14.44 -7.84
CA ARG A 130 -1.04 13.31 -8.22
C ARG A 130 -1.64 12.51 -9.36
N THR A 131 -0.78 11.94 -10.18
CA THR A 131 -1.13 10.88 -11.12
C THR A 131 -1.34 9.58 -10.33
N VAL A 132 -2.56 9.07 -10.30
CA VAL A 132 -2.92 7.86 -9.57
C VAL A 132 -2.86 6.65 -10.49
N VAL A 133 -2.07 5.65 -10.12
CA VAL A 133 -1.86 4.43 -10.91
C VAL A 133 -2.22 3.20 -10.07
N PRO A 134 -3.29 2.49 -10.42
CA PRO A 134 -3.63 1.22 -9.79
C PRO A 134 -2.56 0.15 -10.03
N VAL A 135 -2.28 -0.66 -9.01
CA VAL A 135 -1.38 -1.81 -9.09
C VAL A 135 -2.20 -3.08 -8.91
N GLY A 136 -2.58 -3.70 -10.03
CA GLY A 136 -3.35 -4.93 -10.10
C GLY A 136 -4.86 -4.75 -10.03
N ARG A 137 -5.59 -5.83 -10.39
CA ARG A 137 -7.02 -5.82 -10.72
C ARG A 137 -7.95 -5.29 -9.64
N VAL A 138 -7.61 -5.48 -8.35
CA VAL A 138 -8.48 -5.00 -7.26
C VAL A 138 -8.42 -3.49 -7.17
N ALA A 139 -7.23 -2.92 -7.30
CA ALA A 139 -7.06 -1.47 -7.34
C ALA A 139 -7.68 -0.86 -8.61
N GLU A 140 -7.49 -1.49 -9.77
CA GLU A 140 -8.15 -1.09 -11.04
C GLU A 140 -9.67 -1.04 -10.90
N ALA A 141 -10.27 -2.11 -10.36
CA ALA A 141 -11.72 -2.16 -10.14
C ALA A 141 -12.21 -1.13 -9.13
N ALA A 142 -11.44 -0.85 -8.08
CA ALA A 142 -11.81 0.12 -7.05
C ALA A 142 -11.73 1.57 -7.55
N LEU A 143 -10.78 1.86 -8.45
CA LEU A 143 -10.52 3.20 -8.99
C LEU A 143 -11.21 3.46 -10.34
N GLY A 144 -11.76 2.42 -10.99
CA GLY A 144 -12.43 2.53 -12.29
C GLY A 144 -11.48 2.93 -13.43
N THR A 145 -10.19 2.65 -13.33
CA THR A 145 -9.18 2.99 -14.34
C THR A 145 -8.17 1.88 -14.51
N GLU A 146 -7.60 1.77 -15.70
CA GLU A 146 -6.50 0.85 -15.99
C GLU A 146 -5.24 1.23 -15.20
N GLY A 147 -4.46 0.23 -14.86
CA GLY A 147 -3.24 0.38 -14.08
C GLY A 147 -2.10 -0.50 -14.59
N ILE A 148 -1.19 -0.82 -13.71
CA ILE A 148 -0.06 -1.70 -14.01
C ILE A 148 -0.22 -3.07 -13.35
N ARG A 149 0.43 -4.08 -13.93
CA ARG A 149 0.38 -5.45 -13.41
C ARG A 149 0.94 -5.53 -12.00
N HIS A 150 0.22 -6.20 -11.09
CA HIS A 150 0.73 -6.48 -9.74
C HIS A 150 1.97 -7.39 -9.81
N PRO A 151 3.04 -7.13 -9.01
CA PRO A 151 4.31 -7.86 -9.13
C PRO A 151 4.27 -9.31 -8.66
N SER A 152 3.23 -9.74 -7.91
CA SER A 152 3.10 -11.14 -7.49
C SER A 152 2.81 -12.11 -8.65
N HIS A 153 2.94 -13.42 -8.38
CA HIS A 153 2.61 -14.49 -9.32
C HIS A 153 3.27 -14.30 -10.70
N GLY A 154 4.57 -14.07 -10.73
CA GLY A 154 5.34 -13.88 -11.96
C GLY A 154 5.17 -12.51 -12.64
N GLY A 155 4.48 -11.58 -12.00
CA GLY A 155 4.20 -10.25 -12.56
C GLY A 155 5.34 -9.23 -12.44
N ALA A 156 6.51 -9.57 -11.90
CA ALA A 156 7.57 -8.62 -11.60
C ALA A 156 8.09 -7.86 -12.84
N ALA A 157 8.32 -8.56 -13.97
CA ALA A 157 8.77 -7.95 -15.23
C ALA A 157 7.70 -6.98 -15.78
N ALA A 158 6.45 -7.43 -15.86
CA ALA A 158 5.34 -6.59 -16.35
C ALA A 158 5.07 -5.39 -15.45
N PHE A 159 5.25 -5.52 -14.14
CA PHE A 159 5.20 -4.39 -13.20
C PHE A 159 6.31 -3.37 -13.50
N ARG A 160 7.56 -3.85 -13.64
CA ARG A 160 8.71 -3.02 -13.99
C ARG A 160 8.49 -2.26 -15.30
N ASP A 161 8.08 -2.98 -16.34
CA ASP A 161 7.88 -2.40 -17.68
C ASP A 161 6.69 -1.43 -17.69
N GLY A 162 5.65 -1.71 -16.90
CA GLY A 162 4.51 -0.80 -16.69
C GLY A 162 4.94 0.49 -16.01
N LEU A 163 5.71 0.38 -14.93
CA LEU A 163 6.20 1.54 -14.20
C LEU A 163 7.20 2.38 -15.02
N ALA A 164 8.12 1.73 -15.73
CA ALA A 164 9.13 2.40 -16.57
C ALA A 164 8.52 3.27 -17.71
N ARG A 165 7.26 3.05 -18.07
CA ARG A 165 6.56 3.90 -19.05
C ARG A 165 5.89 5.14 -18.42
N LEU A 166 5.89 5.23 -17.11
CA LEU A 166 5.21 6.29 -16.33
C LEU A 166 6.19 7.29 -15.70
N VAL A 167 7.48 6.91 -15.64
CA VAL A 167 8.55 7.69 -14.99
C VAL A 167 9.67 8.04 -15.95
#